data_cf550563148cce54d48c9e43ad11100e
#
_entry.id   cf550563148cce54d48c9e43ad11100e
#
_cell.length_a   1.000
_cell.length_b   1.000
_cell.length_c   1.000
_cell.angle_alpha   90.00
_cell.angle_beta   90.00
_cell.angle_gamma   90.00
#
_symmetry.space_group_name_H-M   'P 1'
#
loop_
_entity.id
_entity.type
_entity.pdbx_description
1 polymer ?
#
loop_
_entity_poly.entity_id
_entity_poly.type
_entity_poly.pdbx_seq_one_letter_code
_entity_poly.pdbx_strand_id
1 'polypeptide(L)'
;MKRVPIPAAMELVEEALGANGENACARLVGLLKHQDILTVEQAARTLKKISEANAAMLFRWRKTLIAKAFRAKDVRVQWNLTIVLGRLPLKGQDKALVVDLMFERLQDKSGLNRTMAMQALMDLSEEDAKLRARVRPIVGEFLHNGTPAMRARATKLLKKLES
;
A
#
# COMPACT_ATOMS: atom_id res chain seq x y z
N MET A 1 18.69 3.74 -22.64
CA MET A 1 18.21 4.70 -21.61
C MET A 1 19.02 4.43 -20.35
N LYS A 2 19.75 5.43 -19.83
CA LYS A 2 20.56 5.27 -18.61
C LYS A 2 19.60 5.14 -17.41
N ARG A 3 19.75 4.08 -16.60
CA ARG A 3 19.07 3.95 -15.30
C ARG A 3 19.39 5.18 -14.47
N VAL A 4 18.35 5.83 -13.93
CA VAL A 4 18.55 6.84 -12.91
C VAL A 4 19.01 6.10 -11.66
N PRO A 5 20.23 6.36 -11.13
CA PRO A 5 20.66 5.72 -9.89
C PRO A 5 19.71 6.18 -8.79
N ILE A 6 18.94 5.25 -8.25
CA ILE A 6 18.19 5.50 -7.02
C ILE A 6 19.18 5.17 -5.90
N PRO A 7 19.50 6.10 -5.00
CA PRO A 7 20.27 5.81 -3.80
C PRO A 7 19.70 4.57 -3.10
N ALA A 8 20.53 3.82 -2.38
CA ALA A 8 20.06 2.62 -1.71
C ALA A 8 18.76 2.94 -0.93
N ALA A 9 17.79 2.04 -0.99
CA ALA A 9 16.44 2.29 -0.44
C ALA A 9 16.48 2.73 1.04
N MET A 10 17.50 2.31 1.79
CA MET A 10 17.72 2.72 3.19
C MET A 10 18.12 4.20 3.31
N GLU A 11 19.04 4.68 2.46
CA GLU A 11 19.47 6.08 2.45
C GLU A 11 18.30 7.02 2.15
N LEU A 12 17.43 6.65 1.20
CA LEU A 12 16.23 7.44 0.87
C LEU A 12 15.19 7.43 1.99
N VAL A 13 15.07 6.34 2.72
CA VAL A 13 14.20 6.28 3.90
C VAL A 13 14.75 7.19 5.00
N GLU A 14 16.07 7.15 5.27
CA GLU A 14 16.73 8.01 6.25
C GLU A 14 16.61 9.49 5.85
N GLU A 15 16.84 9.82 4.56
CA GLU A 15 16.64 11.17 4.03
C GLU A 15 15.18 11.64 4.22
N ALA A 16 14.22 10.77 3.92
CA ALA A 16 12.80 11.08 4.04
C ALA A 16 12.36 11.31 5.50
N LEU A 17 12.97 10.60 6.44
CA LEU A 17 12.68 10.76 7.87
C LEU A 17 13.49 11.91 8.51
N GLY A 18 14.43 12.50 7.81
CA GLY A 18 15.28 13.61 8.24
C GLY A 18 14.72 15.00 7.86
N ALA A 19 15.58 16.02 7.97
CA ALA A 19 15.22 17.41 7.73
C ALA A 19 14.72 17.71 6.30
N ASN A 20 15.12 16.92 5.29
CA ASN A 20 14.75 17.07 3.88
C ASN A 20 13.65 16.10 3.45
N GLY A 21 12.88 15.55 4.39
CA GLY A 21 11.94 14.47 4.15
C GLY A 21 10.88 14.79 3.10
N GLU A 22 10.38 16.01 3.06
CA GLU A 22 9.42 16.44 2.05
C GLU A 22 9.99 16.37 0.64
N ASN A 23 11.23 16.86 0.43
CA ASN A 23 11.89 16.80 -0.88
C ASN A 23 12.18 15.37 -1.32
N ALA A 24 12.61 14.50 -0.42
CA ALA A 24 12.83 13.08 -0.70
C ALA A 24 11.52 12.38 -1.11
N CYS A 25 10.43 12.61 -0.39
CA CYS A 25 9.11 12.08 -0.75
C CYS A 25 8.63 12.63 -2.10
N ALA A 26 8.77 13.92 -2.36
CA ALA A 26 8.40 14.54 -3.65
C ALA A 26 9.15 13.91 -4.83
N ARG A 27 10.45 13.67 -4.68
CA ARG A 27 11.28 12.99 -5.69
C ARG A 27 10.80 11.58 -5.95
N LEU A 28 10.54 10.79 -4.91
CA LEU A 28 10.05 9.42 -5.02
C LEU A 28 8.68 9.36 -5.70
N VAL A 29 7.75 10.23 -5.31
CA VAL A 29 6.43 10.32 -5.96
C VAL A 29 6.57 10.72 -7.43
N GLY A 30 7.51 11.62 -7.75
CA GLY A 30 7.85 11.97 -9.14
C GLY A 30 8.34 10.78 -9.96
N LEU A 31 9.18 9.92 -9.36
CA LEU A 31 9.70 8.70 -10.01
C LEU A 31 8.63 7.66 -10.33
N LEU A 32 7.45 7.71 -9.71
CA LEU A 32 6.32 6.84 -10.08
C LEU A 32 5.81 7.08 -11.51
N LYS A 33 6.18 8.21 -12.14
CA LYS A 33 5.86 8.54 -13.54
C LYS A 33 6.97 8.15 -14.52
N HIS A 34 8.07 7.57 -14.03
CA HIS A 34 9.22 7.21 -14.87
C HIS A 34 8.84 6.13 -15.89
N GLN A 35 9.52 6.12 -17.05
CA GLN A 35 9.26 5.14 -18.11
C GLN A 35 9.83 3.75 -17.79
N ASP A 36 10.96 3.69 -17.07
CA ASP A 36 11.56 2.43 -16.65
C ASP A 36 10.81 1.84 -15.45
N ILE A 37 10.25 0.64 -15.66
CA ILE A 37 9.43 -0.04 -14.66
C ILE A 37 10.20 -0.42 -13.39
N LEU A 38 11.50 -0.70 -13.49
CA LEU A 38 12.32 -1.01 -12.32
C LEU A 38 12.51 0.21 -11.44
N THR A 39 12.66 1.39 -12.05
CA THR A 39 12.70 2.67 -11.33
C THR A 39 11.37 2.93 -10.60
N VAL A 40 10.25 2.70 -11.26
CA VAL A 40 8.90 2.85 -10.65
C VAL A 40 8.71 1.87 -9.50
N GLU A 41 9.11 0.60 -9.66
CA GLU A 41 9.02 -0.40 -8.61
C GLU A 41 9.87 -0.03 -7.39
N GLN A 42 11.10 0.40 -7.60
CA GLN A 42 11.99 0.82 -6.50
C GLN A 42 11.41 2.03 -5.75
N ALA A 43 10.86 3.00 -6.48
CA ALA A 43 10.18 4.16 -5.87
C ALA A 43 8.98 3.72 -5.02
N ALA A 44 8.12 2.85 -5.55
CA ALA A 44 6.97 2.32 -4.83
C ALA A 44 7.38 1.53 -3.57
N ARG A 45 8.43 0.72 -3.67
CA ARG A 45 9.00 -0.03 -2.55
C ARG A 45 9.56 0.89 -1.46
N THR A 46 10.24 1.96 -1.85
CA THR A 46 10.79 2.94 -0.91
C THR A 46 9.69 3.72 -0.22
N LEU A 47 8.66 4.15 -0.96
CA LEU A 47 7.46 4.79 -0.38
C LEU A 47 6.75 3.87 0.61
N LYS A 48 6.69 2.57 0.35
CA LYS A 48 6.15 1.59 1.30
C LYS A 48 6.96 1.56 2.60
N LYS A 49 8.29 1.58 2.55
CA LYS A 49 9.14 1.64 3.75
C LYS A 49 8.95 2.95 4.53
N ILE A 50 8.84 4.08 3.83
CA ILE A 50 8.52 5.37 4.45
C ILE A 50 7.17 5.30 5.16
N SER A 51 6.15 4.72 4.50
CA SER A 51 4.82 4.57 5.10
C SER A 51 4.81 3.67 6.34
N GLU A 52 5.75 2.74 6.44
CA GLU A 52 5.93 1.88 7.61
C GLU A 52 6.44 2.67 8.82
N ALA A 53 7.36 3.60 8.59
CA ALA A 53 7.90 4.46 9.62
C ALA A 53 6.96 5.62 9.98
N ASN A 54 6.39 6.30 8.98
CA ASN A 54 5.45 7.41 9.16
C ASN A 54 4.61 7.64 7.90
N ALA A 55 3.44 7.02 7.84
CA ALA A 55 2.54 7.15 6.69
C ALA A 55 2.01 8.58 6.47
N ALA A 56 1.84 9.36 7.55
CA ALA A 56 1.34 10.73 7.47
C ALA A 56 2.21 11.65 6.60
N MET A 57 3.51 11.37 6.50
CA MET A 57 4.42 12.11 5.62
C MET A 57 4.02 12.06 4.15
N LEU A 58 3.33 11.02 3.71
CA LEU A 58 2.90 10.82 2.32
C LEU A 58 1.51 11.38 2.04
N PHE A 59 0.80 11.85 3.04
CA PHE A 59 -0.61 12.25 2.93
C PHE A 59 -0.85 13.37 1.90
N ARG A 60 0.06 14.34 1.78
CA ARG A 60 -0.09 15.43 0.79
C ARG A 60 -0.12 14.93 -0.66
N TRP A 61 0.50 13.80 -0.96
CA TRP A 61 0.52 13.18 -2.30
C TRP A 61 -0.54 12.09 -2.48
N ARG A 62 -1.47 11.94 -1.54
CA ARG A 62 -2.49 10.88 -1.57
C ARG A 62 -3.21 10.75 -2.91
N LYS A 63 -3.61 11.88 -3.51
CA LYS A 63 -4.31 11.86 -4.82
C LYS A 63 -3.43 11.31 -5.94
N THR A 64 -2.17 11.68 -5.98
CA THR A 64 -1.20 11.14 -6.95
C THR A 64 -0.96 9.66 -6.72
N LEU A 65 -0.82 9.22 -5.47
CA LEU A 65 -0.63 7.82 -5.10
C LEU A 65 -1.86 6.98 -5.45
N ILE A 66 -3.07 7.47 -5.18
CA ILE A 66 -4.34 6.83 -5.54
C ILE A 66 -4.42 6.69 -7.07
N ALA A 67 -4.23 7.78 -7.82
CA ALA A 67 -4.27 7.75 -9.28
C ALA A 67 -3.25 6.78 -9.88
N LYS A 68 -2.04 6.72 -9.33
CA LYS A 68 -1.01 5.75 -9.76
C LYS A 68 -1.41 4.32 -9.44
N ALA A 69 -1.96 4.06 -8.27
CA ALA A 69 -2.41 2.73 -7.87
C ALA A 69 -3.51 2.18 -8.79
N PHE A 70 -4.46 3.02 -9.21
CA PHE A 70 -5.50 2.64 -10.17
C PHE A 70 -4.94 2.31 -11.57
N ARG A 71 -3.88 2.99 -12.00
CA ARG A 71 -3.30 2.84 -13.33
C ARG A 71 -2.17 1.82 -13.42
N ALA A 72 -1.62 1.39 -12.30
CA ALA A 72 -0.49 0.47 -12.27
C ALA A 72 -0.88 -0.89 -12.84
N LYS A 73 -0.08 -1.39 -13.80
CA LYS A 73 -0.25 -2.72 -14.41
C LYS A 73 0.75 -3.75 -13.87
N ASP A 74 1.92 -3.32 -13.42
CA ASP A 74 2.92 -4.19 -12.83
C ASP A 74 2.51 -4.59 -11.41
N VAL A 75 2.48 -5.90 -11.14
CA VAL A 75 2.06 -6.48 -9.87
C VAL A 75 2.88 -5.95 -8.69
N ARG A 76 4.19 -5.74 -8.88
CA ARG A 76 5.09 -5.27 -7.81
C ARG A 76 4.80 -3.82 -7.45
N VAL A 77 4.46 -2.98 -8.43
CA VAL A 77 4.02 -1.59 -8.19
C VAL A 77 2.67 -1.60 -7.49
N GLN A 78 1.73 -2.42 -7.97
CA GLN A 78 0.38 -2.51 -7.40
C GLN A 78 0.41 -2.85 -5.91
N TRP A 79 1.08 -3.93 -5.52
CA TRP A 79 1.03 -4.36 -4.11
C TRP A 79 1.81 -3.42 -3.18
N ASN A 80 2.92 -2.80 -3.62
CA ASN A 80 3.62 -1.80 -2.82
C ASN A 80 2.73 -0.58 -2.56
N LEU A 81 2.05 -0.05 -3.60
CA LEU A 81 1.13 1.08 -3.44
C LEU A 81 -0.13 0.71 -2.64
N THR A 82 -0.62 -0.53 -2.76
CA THR A 82 -1.72 -1.04 -1.92
C THR A 82 -1.40 -0.89 -0.44
N ILE A 83 -0.20 -1.29 -0.03
CA ILE A 83 0.23 -1.17 1.37
C ILE A 83 0.37 0.30 1.79
N VAL A 84 0.95 1.14 0.93
CA VAL A 84 1.04 2.59 1.19
C VAL A 84 -0.35 3.18 1.44
N LEU A 85 -1.30 2.93 0.54
CA LEU A 85 -2.65 3.49 0.64
C LEU A 85 -3.41 2.98 1.86
N GLY A 86 -3.21 1.71 2.25
CA GLY A 86 -3.82 1.16 3.46
C GLY A 86 -3.37 1.84 4.76
N ARG A 87 -2.16 2.39 4.77
CA ARG A 87 -1.57 3.06 5.94
C ARG A 87 -1.83 4.57 5.99
N LEU A 88 -2.24 5.18 4.88
CA LEU A 88 -2.53 6.62 4.86
C LEU A 88 -3.75 6.95 5.73
N PRO A 89 -3.73 8.08 6.46
CA PRO A 89 -4.88 8.54 7.25
C PRO A 89 -5.98 9.12 6.36
N LEU A 90 -6.49 8.30 5.43
CA LEU A 90 -7.51 8.69 4.44
C LEU A 90 -8.87 8.88 5.09
N LYS A 91 -9.62 9.88 4.59
CA LYS A 91 -11.00 10.18 5.01
C LYS A 91 -11.87 10.49 3.79
N GLY A 92 -13.18 10.48 4.00
CA GLY A 92 -14.16 10.89 3.00
C GLY A 92 -14.01 10.15 1.68
N GLN A 93 -14.10 10.88 0.58
CA GLN A 93 -14.09 10.34 -0.78
C GLN A 93 -12.77 9.61 -1.12
N ASP A 94 -11.61 10.12 -0.69
CA ASP A 94 -10.32 9.49 -0.93
C ASP A 94 -10.27 8.09 -0.28
N LYS A 95 -10.79 7.95 0.95
CA LYS A 95 -10.91 6.65 1.63
C LYS A 95 -11.86 5.72 0.88
N ALA A 96 -13.04 6.20 0.46
CA ALA A 96 -14.02 5.41 -0.27
C ALA A 96 -13.43 4.84 -1.56
N LEU A 97 -12.76 5.68 -2.37
CA LEU A 97 -12.09 5.24 -3.60
C LEU A 97 -11.05 4.13 -3.35
N VAL A 98 -10.23 4.30 -2.31
CA VAL A 98 -9.22 3.29 -1.97
C VAL A 98 -9.85 2.00 -1.47
N VAL A 99 -10.89 2.07 -0.65
CA VAL A 99 -11.64 0.90 -0.19
C VAL A 99 -12.22 0.12 -1.39
N ASP A 100 -12.84 0.80 -2.35
CA ASP A 100 -13.40 0.17 -3.55
C ASP A 100 -12.30 -0.51 -4.38
N LEU A 101 -11.16 0.16 -4.58
CA LEU A 101 -10.00 -0.43 -5.25
C LEU A 101 -9.50 -1.69 -4.52
N MET A 102 -9.47 -1.68 -3.19
CA MET A 102 -9.03 -2.86 -2.42
C MET A 102 -10.01 -4.02 -2.54
N PHE A 103 -11.32 -3.77 -2.52
CA PHE A 103 -12.32 -4.82 -2.78
C PHE A 103 -12.18 -5.41 -4.18
N GLU A 104 -11.92 -4.60 -5.21
CA GLU A 104 -11.62 -5.08 -6.56
C GLU A 104 -10.36 -5.97 -6.56
N ARG A 105 -9.29 -5.56 -5.87
CA ARG A 105 -8.04 -6.33 -5.79
C ARG A 105 -8.14 -7.64 -5.01
N LEU A 106 -9.14 -7.81 -4.16
CA LEU A 106 -9.43 -9.13 -3.55
C LEU A 106 -9.80 -10.19 -4.60
N GLN A 107 -10.23 -9.78 -5.79
CA GLN A 107 -10.56 -10.65 -6.92
C GLN A 107 -9.40 -10.79 -7.92
N ASP A 108 -8.24 -10.20 -7.66
CA ASP A 108 -7.08 -10.24 -8.54
C ASP A 108 -6.56 -11.68 -8.72
N LYS A 109 -6.02 -11.97 -9.90
CA LYS A 109 -5.36 -13.26 -10.18
C LYS A 109 -4.12 -13.48 -9.32
N SER A 110 -3.42 -12.40 -8.97
CA SER A 110 -2.24 -12.42 -8.10
C SER A 110 -2.63 -12.68 -6.65
N GLY A 111 -2.21 -13.80 -6.08
CA GLY A 111 -2.36 -14.08 -4.65
C GLY A 111 -1.68 -13.04 -3.77
N LEU A 112 -0.59 -12.43 -4.25
CA LEU A 112 0.10 -11.34 -3.55
C LEU A 112 -0.77 -10.08 -3.50
N ASN A 113 -1.37 -9.66 -4.63
CA ASN A 113 -2.29 -8.52 -4.65
C ASN A 113 -3.50 -8.75 -3.72
N ARG A 114 -4.10 -9.94 -3.74
CA ARG A 114 -5.20 -10.29 -2.82
C ARG A 114 -4.78 -10.20 -1.35
N THR A 115 -3.60 -10.74 -1.02
CA THR A 115 -3.05 -10.69 0.34
C THR A 115 -2.83 -9.26 0.82
N MET A 116 -2.29 -8.40 -0.04
CA MET A 116 -2.01 -7.00 0.32
C MET A 116 -3.29 -6.16 0.36
N ALA A 117 -4.27 -6.44 -0.50
CA ALA A 117 -5.59 -5.80 -0.43
C ALA A 117 -6.31 -6.12 0.88
N MET A 118 -6.26 -7.38 1.32
CA MET A 118 -6.79 -7.80 2.62
C MET A 118 -6.12 -7.05 3.78
N GLN A 119 -4.80 -6.94 3.76
CA GLN A 119 -4.04 -6.15 4.76
C GLN A 119 -4.49 -4.68 4.75
N ALA A 120 -4.53 -4.05 3.57
CA ALA A 120 -4.90 -2.64 3.44
C ALA A 120 -6.33 -2.36 3.92
N LEU A 121 -7.29 -3.24 3.61
CA LEU A 121 -8.66 -3.11 4.11
C LEU A 121 -8.74 -3.21 5.63
N MET A 122 -7.95 -4.09 6.23
CA MET A 122 -7.87 -4.19 7.69
C MET A 122 -7.28 -2.91 8.30
N ASP A 123 -6.19 -2.37 7.75
CA ASP A 123 -5.58 -1.14 8.22
C ASP A 123 -6.56 0.05 8.10
N LEU A 124 -7.24 0.20 6.95
CA LEU A 124 -8.27 1.22 6.73
C LEU A 124 -9.49 1.10 7.65
N SER A 125 -9.74 -0.09 8.19
CA SER A 125 -10.86 -0.37 9.10
C SER A 125 -10.54 -0.13 10.58
N GLU A 126 -9.32 0.22 10.92
CA GLU A 126 -8.89 0.35 12.34
C GLU A 126 -9.80 1.27 13.15
N GLU A 127 -10.16 2.43 12.59
CA GLU A 127 -11.06 3.41 13.20
C GLU A 127 -12.46 3.44 12.54
N ASP A 128 -12.84 2.37 11.79
CA ASP A 128 -14.06 2.30 11.02
C ASP A 128 -14.79 0.97 11.28
N ALA A 129 -15.64 0.98 12.29
CA ALA A 129 -16.38 -0.21 12.70
C ALA A 129 -17.29 -0.79 11.59
N LYS A 130 -17.85 0.08 10.73
CA LYS A 130 -18.69 -0.36 9.60
C LYS A 130 -17.86 -1.07 8.54
N LEU A 131 -16.71 -0.52 8.19
CA LEU A 131 -15.79 -1.15 7.26
C LEU A 131 -15.24 -2.46 7.85
N ARG A 132 -14.87 -2.46 9.14
CA ARG A 132 -14.40 -3.65 9.85
C ARG A 132 -15.41 -4.79 9.82
N ALA A 133 -16.69 -4.51 10.05
CA ALA A 133 -17.77 -5.49 9.98
C ALA A 133 -17.91 -6.11 8.57
N ARG A 134 -17.62 -5.35 7.51
CA ARG A 134 -17.61 -5.84 6.13
C ARG A 134 -16.37 -6.69 5.81
N VAL A 135 -15.22 -6.31 6.31
CA VAL A 135 -13.91 -6.92 5.98
C VAL A 135 -13.67 -8.20 6.76
N ARG A 136 -14.05 -8.25 8.03
CA ARG A 136 -13.78 -9.39 8.94
C ARG A 136 -14.23 -10.75 8.37
N PRO A 137 -15.46 -10.94 7.85
CA PRO A 137 -15.88 -12.21 7.29
C PRO A 137 -15.07 -12.62 6.06
N ILE A 138 -14.68 -11.66 5.21
CA ILE A 138 -13.84 -11.91 4.03
C ILE A 138 -12.46 -12.41 4.44
N VAL A 139 -11.85 -11.78 5.45
CA VAL A 139 -10.57 -12.24 6.00
C VAL A 139 -10.70 -13.65 6.59
N GLY A 140 -11.85 -13.95 7.23
CA GLY A 140 -12.19 -15.30 7.72
C GLY A 140 -12.25 -16.34 6.62
N GLU A 141 -12.83 -16.03 5.45
CA GLU A 141 -12.86 -16.93 4.30
C GLU A 141 -11.47 -17.30 3.79
N PHE A 142 -10.51 -16.35 3.83
CA PHE A 142 -9.14 -16.63 3.41
C PHE A 142 -8.38 -17.59 4.34
N LEU A 143 -8.85 -17.83 5.56
CA LEU A 143 -8.30 -18.90 6.42
C LEU A 143 -8.53 -20.28 5.81
N HIS A 144 -9.64 -20.48 5.12
CA HIS A 144 -10.04 -21.75 4.56
C HIS A 144 -9.66 -21.89 3.08
N ASN A 145 -9.89 -20.84 2.29
CA ASN A 145 -9.80 -20.87 0.83
C ASN A 145 -8.55 -20.18 0.26
N GLY A 146 -7.73 -19.57 1.13
CA GLY A 146 -6.53 -18.83 0.70
C GLY A 146 -5.32 -19.72 0.42
N THR A 147 -4.32 -19.16 -0.28
CA THR A 147 -2.99 -19.75 -0.36
C THR A 147 -2.35 -19.81 1.04
N PRO A 148 -1.29 -20.60 1.26
CA PRO A 148 -0.59 -20.63 2.56
C PRO A 148 -0.21 -19.24 3.09
N ALA A 149 0.28 -18.35 2.20
CA ALA A 149 0.62 -16.98 2.56
C ALA A 149 -0.61 -16.15 2.96
N MET A 150 -1.73 -16.30 2.25
CA MET A 150 -2.99 -15.63 2.57
C MET A 150 -3.54 -16.14 3.92
N ARG A 151 -3.53 -17.45 4.16
CA ARG A 151 -3.96 -18.03 5.44
C ARG A 151 -3.14 -17.50 6.61
N ALA A 152 -1.81 -17.50 6.47
CA ALA A 152 -0.91 -16.98 7.50
C ALA A 152 -1.16 -15.49 7.81
N ARG A 153 -1.42 -14.69 6.77
CA ARG A 153 -1.76 -13.26 6.92
C ARG A 153 -3.12 -13.08 7.58
N ALA A 154 -4.14 -13.81 7.12
CA ALA A 154 -5.49 -13.75 7.68
C ALA A 154 -5.49 -14.10 9.18
N THR A 155 -4.76 -15.15 9.58
CA THR A 155 -4.60 -15.52 11.00
C THR A 155 -4.05 -14.35 11.83
N LYS A 156 -2.99 -13.68 11.35
CA LYS A 156 -2.39 -12.53 12.05
C LYS A 156 -3.37 -11.36 12.15
N LEU A 157 -4.10 -11.08 11.09
CA LEU A 157 -5.05 -9.96 11.05
C LEU A 157 -6.24 -10.17 11.98
N LEU A 158 -6.83 -11.37 11.98
CA LEU A 158 -7.94 -11.70 12.88
C LEU A 158 -7.52 -11.66 14.34
N LYS A 159 -6.34 -12.20 14.66
CA LYS A 159 -5.79 -12.13 16.02
C LYS A 159 -5.61 -10.69 16.52
N LYS A 160 -5.21 -9.76 15.63
CA LYS A 160 -5.11 -8.33 15.97
C LYS A 160 -6.47 -7.69 16.29
N LEU A 161 -7.58 -8.23 15.77
CA LEU A 161 -8.93 -7.74 16.08
C LEU A 161 -9.47 -8.23 17.42
N GLU A 162 -8.89 -9.27 17.99
CA GLU A 162 -9.32 -9.87 19.25
C GLU A 162 -8.53 -9.33 20.46
N SER A 163 -7.43 -8.63 20.18
CA SER A 163 -6.58 -7.96 21.18
C SER A 163 -7.02 -6.51 21.41
#